data_d86811c0b484bcfb705f12c57fae7b3a
#
_entry.id   d86811c0b484bcfb705f12c57fae7b3a
#
_cell.length_a   1.000
_cell.length_b   1.000
_cell.length_c   1.000
_cell.angle_alpha   90.00
_cell.angle_beta   90.00
_cell.angle_gamma   90.00
#
_symmetry.space_group_name_H-M   'P 1'
#
loop_
_entity.id
_entity.type
_entity.pdbx_description
1 polymer ?
#
loop_
_entity_poly.entity_id
_entity_poly.type
_entity_poly.pdbx_seq_one_letter_code
_entity_poly.pdbx_strand_id
1 'polypeptide(L)'
;EAQQVHRQHFDPRQVQVSTLLSIKTGACPEDCKYCPQSSRYKTGLETEKLMEVQQVLDSARQAKAAGSSRFCMGAAWKNPHDRDMPYLEQMVQGVKDMGMETCMTLGTLSDQQANRLANAGLDYYNHNLDTSPEFYGSIITTRSYQERLDTLEKVRDAGIKVCSGGIVGLGETVRDRAGLLTQLANFPKAPESVP
;
A
#
# COMPACT_ATOMS: atom_id res chain seq x y z
N GLU A 1 0.61 -28.16 4.64
CA GLU A 1 -0.68 -27.62 5.12
C GLU A 1 -1.08 -26.37 4.32
N ALA A 2 -0.30 -25.27 4.33
CA ALA A 2 -0.60 -24.05 3.58
C ALA A 2 -0.81 -24.30 2.07
N GLN A 3 0.03 -25.14 1.44
CA GLN A 3 -0.13 -25.52 0.04
C GLN A 3 -1.44 -26.29 -0.23
N GLN A 4 -1.89 -27.12 0.71
CA GLN A 4 -3.16 -27.84 0.57
C GLN A 4 -4.33 -26.87 0.62
N VAL A 5 -4.33 -25.91 1.55
CA VAL A 5 -5.35 -24.87 1.64
C VAL A 5 -5.36 -23.99 0.38
N HIS A 6 -4.18 -23.58 -0.10
CA HIS A 6 -4.07 -22.79 -1.33
C HIS A 6 -4.73 -23.50 -2.53
N ARG A 7 -4.43 -24.80 -2.71
CA ARG A 7 -4.98 -25.60 -3.82
C ARG A 7 -6.48 -25.84 -3.75
N GLN A 8 -7.10 -25.68 -2.57
CA GLN A 8 -8.55 -25.78 -2.42
C GLN A 8 -9.29 -24.55 -2.93
N HIS A 9 -8.62 -23.39 -2.95
CA HIS A 9 -9.24 -22.09 -3.23
C HIS A 9 -8.71 -21.41 -4.50
N PHE A 10 -7.52 -21.81 -4.97
CA PHE A 10 -6.83 -21.15 -6.09
C PHE A 10 -6.23 -22.17 -7.07
N ASP A 11 -6.15 -21.82 -8.34
CA ASP A 11 -5.37 -22.62 -9.31
C ASP A 11 -3.86 -22.38 -9.01
N PRO A 12 -3.11 -23.43 -8.62
CA PRO A 12 -1.71 -23.31 -8.25
C PRO A 12 -0.78 -22.91 -9.41
N ARG A 13 -1.30 -22.90 -10.65
CA ARG A 13 -0.56 -22.49 -11.85
C ARG A 13 -0.76 -21.02 -12.21
N GLN A 14 -1.69 -20.33 -11.55
CA GLN A 14 -1.95 -18.91 -11.78
C GLN A 14 -1.11 -18.05 -10.83
N VAL A 15 -0.44 -17.07 -11.39
CA VAL A 15 0.33 -16.07 -10.64
C VAL A 15 -0.11 -14.68 -11.09
N GLN A 16 -0.50 -13.84 -10.14
CA GLN A 16 -0.77 -12.44 -10.43
C GLN A 16 0.55 -11.69 -10.58
N VAL A 17 0.74 -11.03 -11.71
CA VAL A 17 1.88 -10.15 -11.95
C VAL A 17 1.48 -8.72 -11.62
N SER A 18 2.22 -8.09 -10.70
CA SER A 18 2.02 -6.70 -10.30
C SER A 18 3.30 -5.89 -10.54
N THR A 19 3.15 -4.69 -11.06
CA THR A 19 4.27 -3.72 -11.18
C THR A 19 4.05 -2.57 -10.22
N LEU A 20 5.10 -2.18 -9.48
CA LEU A 20 5.10 -1.03 -8.59
C LEU A 20 5.88 0.12 -9.22
N LEU A 21 5.28 1.32 -9.22
CA LEU A 21 5.92 2.57 -9.57
C LEU A 21 5.96 3.50 -8.36
N SER A 22 7.14 4.07 -8.05
CA SER A 22 7.24 5.20 -7.14
C SER A 22 6.80 6.47 -7.89
N ILE A 23 5.60 6.95 -7.61
CA ILE A 23 5.06 8.18 -8.24
C ILE A 23 5.53 9.45 -7.55
N LYS A 24 6.10 9.34 -6.35
CA LYS A 24 6.77 10.40 -5.61
C LYS A 24 7.81 9.77 -4.68
N THR A 25 9.07 10.16 -4.85
CA THR A 25 10.23 9.55 -4.19
C THR A 25 10.81 10.49 -3.12
N GLY A 26 11.20 9.94 -1.97
CA GLY A 26 11.95 10.64 -0.92
C GLY A 26 11.17 11.70 -0.15
N ALA A 27 11.86 12.33 0.81
CA ALA A 27 11.33 13.39 1.70
C ALA A 27 10.04 13.00 2.47
N CYS A 28 9.83 11.71 2.79
CA CYS A 28 8.76 11.30 3.69
C CYS A 28 9.11 11.75 5.13
N PRO A 29 8.19 12.43 5.85
CA PRO A 29 8.48 12.93 7.20
C PRO A 29 8.46 11.83 8.28
N GLU A 30 8.05 10.61 7.94
CA GLU A 30 7.98 9.48 8.85
C GLU A 30 9.38 8.89 9.13
N ASP A 31 9.52 8.22 10.29
CA ASP A 31 10.77 7.64 10.77
C ASP A 31 10.81 6.10 10.69
N CYS A 32 10.07 5.50 9.79
CA CYS A 32 10.06 4.05 9.59
C CYS A 32 11.49 3.55 9.37
N LYS A 33 12.05 2.77 10.31
CA LYS A 33 13.48 2.38 10.34
C LYS A 33 13.93 1.57 9.14
N TYR A 34 13.02 0.92 8.44
CA TYR A 34 13.29 0.09 7.26
C TYR A 34 13.15 0.86 5.93
N CYS A 35 12.60 2.10 5.97
CA CYS A 35 12.16 2.77 4.76
C CYS A 35 13.20 3.78 4.24
N PRO A 36 13.76 3.58 3.04
CA PRO A 36 14.72 4.52 2.45
C PRO A 36 14.09 5.86 2.03
N GLN A 37 12.76 5.94 1.98
CA GLN A 37 12.02 7.15 1.60
C GLN A 37 11.99 8.21 2.70
N SER A 38 12.37 7.84 3.93
CA SER A 38 12.36 8.74 5.10
C SER A 38 13.37 9.87 4.97
N SER A 39 12.95 11.10 5.23
CA SER A 39 13.84 12.26 5.32
C SER A 39 14.67 12.29 6.61
N ARG A 40 14.40 11.38 7.55
CA ARG A 40 15.09 11.29 8.83
C ARG A 40 16.39 10.49 8.78
N TYR A 41 16.60 9.76 7.68
CA TYR A 41 17.77 8.93 7.48
C TYR A 41 18.55 9.36 6.23
N LYS A 42 19.87 9.32 6.32
CA LYS A 42 20.76 9.60 5.17
C LYS A 42 20.89 8.34 4.32
N THR A 43 19.95 8.12 3.45
CA THR A 43 19.92 6.92 2.58
C THR A 43 20.55 7.13 1.21
N GLY A 44 20.90 8.39 0.86
CA GLY A 44 21.40 8.73 -0.49
C GLY A 44 20.31 8.75 -1.56
N LEU A 45 19.05 8.55 -1.19
CA LEU A 45 17.94 8.59 -2.14
C LEU A 45 17.64 10.04 -2.56
N GLU A 46 17.62 10.29 -3.86
CA GLU A 46 17.22 11.59 -4.41
C GLU A 46 15.72 11.82 -4.23
N THR A 47 15.37 13.09 -3.94
CA THR A 47 13.97 13.47 -3.76
C THR A 47 13.37 13.90 -5.07
N GLU A 48 12.26 13.27 -5.43
CA GLU A 48 11.48 13.59 -6.63
C GLU A 48 10.10 14.13 -6.24
N LYS A 49 9.58 15.02 -7.06
CA LYS A 49 8.20 15.51 -6.92
C LYS A 49 7.21 14.44 -7.38
N LEU A 50 5.90 14.69 -7.13
CA LEU A 50 4.85 13.88 -7.72
C LEU A 50 5.00 13.89 -9.25
N MET A 51 5.01 12.70 -9.85
CA MET A 51 5.11 12.52 -11.30
C MET A 51 3.89 13.11 -12.01
N GLU A 52 4.11 13.56 -13.23
CA GLU A 52 3.02 13.96 -14.11
C GLU A 52 2.15 12.75 -14.48
N VAL A 53 0.84 12.96 -14.57
CA VAL A 53 -0.13 11.87 -14.86
C VAL A 53 0.27 11.09 -16.11
N GLN A 54 0.67 11.78 -17.19
CA GLN A 54 1.05 11.12 -18.43
C GLN A 54 2.23 10.17 -18.29
N GLN A 55 3.25 10.52 -17.49
CA GLN A 55 4.41 9.67 -17.23
C GLN A 55 4.01 8.38 -16.48
N VAL A 56 3.08 8.49 -15.53
CA VAL A 56 2.52 7.33 -14.79
C VAL A 56 1.75 6.43 -15.74
N LEU A 57 0.93 7.00 -16.64
CA LEU A 57 0.16 6.23 -17.61
C LEU A 57 1.06 5.56 -18.66
N ASP A 58 2.15 6.19 -19.07
CA ASP A 58 3.13 5.57 -19.96
C ASP A 58 3.82 4.38 -19.30
N SER A 59 4.18 4.50 -18.02
CA SER A 59 4.72 3.39 -17.23
C SER A 59 3.70 2.26 -17.05
N ALA A 60 2.44 2.58 -16.85
CA ALA A 60 1.36 1.59 -16.74
C ALA A 60 1.16 0.82 -18.06
N ARG A 61 1.23 1.49 -19.22
CA ARG A 61 1.18 0.83 -20.55
C ARG A 61 2.34 -0.15 -20.73
N GLN A 62 3.55 0.25 -20.33
CA GLN A 62 4.72 -0.63 -20.39
C GLN A 62 4.55 -1.86 -19.48
N ALA A 63 4.07 -1.66 -18.23
CA ALA A 63 3.79 -2.73 -17.30
C ALA A 63 2.75 -3.71 -17.86
N LYS A 64 1.66 -3.20 -18.46
CA LYS A 64 0.64 -4.02 -19.10
C LYS A 64 1.22 -4.82 -20.26
N ALA A 65 2.01 -4.19 -21.13
CA ALA A 65 2.67 -4.88 -22.24
C ALA A 65 3.65 -5.97 -21.79
N ALA A 66 4.25 -5.81 -20.59
CA ALA A 66 5.07 -6.81 -19.92
C ALA A 66 4.28 -7.90 -19.19
N GLY A 67 2.93 -7.88 -19.24
CA GLY A 67 2.07 -8.90 -18.68
C GLY A 67 1.55 -8.62 -17.26
N SER A 68 1.73 -7.41 -16.73
CA SER A 68 1.16 -7.06 -15.42
C SER A 68 -0.36 -6.90 -15.51
N SER A 69 -1.06 -7.54 -14.57
CA SER A 69 -2.51 -7.41 -14.41
C SER A 69 -2.90 -6.34 -13.37
N ARG A 70 -1.95 -5.99 -12.48
CA ARG A 70 -2.12 -4.94 -11.47
C ARG A 70 -0.99 -3.93 -11.56
N PHE A 71 -1.35 -2.64 -11.43
CA PHE A 71 -0.39 -1.54 -11.36
C PHE A 71 -0.49 -0.85 -10.01
N CYS A 72 0.61 -0.89 -9.25
CA CYS A 72 0.71 -0.30 -7.92
C CYS A 72 1.44 1.04 -8.00
N MET A 73 0.89 2.07 -7.36
CA MET A 73 1.42 3.43 -7.34
C MET A 73 1.74 3.84 -5.89
N GLY A 74 3.02 4.02 -5.58
CA GLY A 74 3.48 4.39 -4.24
C GLY A 74 4.00 5.82 -4.18
N ALA A 75 3.62 6.58 -3.16
CA ALA A 75 4.14 7.91 -2.89
C ALA A 75 4.73 8.01 -1.47
N ALA A 76 5.90 8.61 -1.36
CA ALA A 76 6.60 8.82 -0.10
C ALA A 76 5.97 9.97 0.70
N TRP A 77 4.80 9.71 1.29
CA TRP A 77 4.04 10.64 2.11
C TRP A 77 3.65 10.06 3.48
N LYS A 78 3.42 10.94 4.45
CA LYS A 78 2.63 10.61 5.65
C LYS A 78 1.15 10.49 5.28
N ASN A 79 0.65 11.46 4.52
CA ASN A 79 -0.69 11.53 3.94
C ASN A 79 -0.65 12.38 2.67
N PRO A 80 -1.51 12.15 1.67
CA PRO A 80 -1.57 12.99 0.48
C PRO A 80 -2.15 14.36 0.81
N HIS A 81 -1.73 15.39 0.06
CA HIS A 81 -2.35 16.71 0.15
C HIS A 81 -3.61 16.77 -0.73
N ASP A 82 -4.63 17.48 -0.31
CA ASP A 82 -5.88 17.60 -1.06
C ASP A 82 -5.70 18.22 -2.45
N ARG A 83 -4.69 19.07 -2.61
CA ARG A 83 -4.30 19.65 -3.92
C ARG A 83 -3.77 18.61 -4.91
N ASP A 84 -3.24 17.48 -4.41
CA ASP A 84 -2.66 16.42 -5.23
C ASP A 84 -3.71 15.36 -5.61
N MET A 85 -4.85 15.33 -4.90
CA MET A 85 -5.91 14.35 -5.14
C MET A 85 -6.44 14.32 -6.57
N PRO A 86 -6.67 15.45 -7.27
CA PRO A 86 -7.14 15.42 -8.66
C PRO A 86 -6.17 14.68 -9.61
N TYR A 87 -4.86 14.77 -9.38
CA TYR A 87 -3.87 14.03 -10.17
C TYR A 87 -3.89 12.54 -9.86
N LEU A 88 -4.02 12.17 -8.57
CA LEU A 88 -4.13 10.78 -8.13
C LEU A 88 -5.39 10.10 -8.71
N GLU A 89 -6.52 10.80 -8.72
CA GLU A 89 -7.77 10.34 -9.34
C GLU A 89 -7.60 10.08 -10.84
N GLN A 90 -6.95 11.01 -11.56
CA GLN A 90 -6.67 10.83 -12.99
C GLN A 90 -5.73 9.64 -13.25
N MET A 91 -4.72 9.42 -12.39
CA MET A 91 -3.83 8.26 -12.48
C MET A 91 -4.62 6.96 -12.30
N VAL A 92 -5.49 6.87 -11.28
CA VAL A 92 -6.35 5.71 -11.03
C VAL A 92 -7.24 5.44 -12.24
N GLN A 93 -7.99 6.46 -12.68
CA GLN A 93 -8.91 6.32 -13.82
C GLN A 93 -8.19 5.87 -15.08
N GLY A 94 -7.05 6.51 -15.42
CA GLY A 94 -6.30 6.15 -16.62
C GLY A 94 -5.75 4.71 -16.59
N VAL A 95 -5.31 4.21 -15.44
CA VAL A 95 -4.89 2.81 -15.29
C VAL A 95 -6.08 1.86 -15.39
N LYS A 96 -7.24 2.21 -14.82
CA LYS A 96 -8.50 1.45 -14.96
C LYS A 96 -8.95 1.36 -16.41
N ASP A 97 -8.89 2.45 -17.16
CA ASP A 97 -9.27 2.50 -18.58
C ASP A 97 -8.39 1.56 -19.45
N MET A 98 -7.19 1.24 -18.98
CA MET A 98 -6.35 0.22 -19.60
C MET A 98 -6.78 -1.22 -19.25
N GLY A 99 -7.78 -1.42 -18.39
CA GLY A 99 -8.23 -2.74 -17.93
C GLY A 99 -7.30 -3.41 -16.93
N MET A 100 -6.50 -2.63 -16.18
CA MET A 100 -5.65 -3.14 -15.10
C MET A 100 -6.32 -2.92 -13.74
N GLU A 101 -6.02 -3.78 -12.77
CA GLU A 101 -6.30 -3.48 -11.36
C GLU A 101 -5.37 -2.38 -10.87
N THR A 102 -5.90 -1.50 -10.04
CA THR A 102 -5.16 -0.38 -9.42
C THR A 102 -4.88 -0.65 -7.95
N CYS A 103 -3.70 -0.27 -7.50
CA CYS A 103 -3.32 -0.27 -6.09
C CYS A 103 -2.56 1.01 -5.75
N MET A 104 -2.88 1.62 -4.61
CA MET A 104 -2.15 2.81 -4.13
C MET A 104 -1.60 2.63 -2.73
N THR A 105 -0.45 3.27 -2.47
CA THR A 105 0.20 3.40 -1.15
C THR A 105 0.56 4.87 -0.95
N LEU A 106 -0.27 5.62 -0.22
CA LEU A 106 -0.14 7.08 -0.09
C LEU A 106 0.02 7.54 1.38
N GLY A 107 0.21 6.60 2.31
CA GLY A 107 0.20 6.87 3.74
C GLY A 107 -1.20 6.78 4.35
N THR A 108 -1.50 7.65 5.35
CA THR A 108 -2.85 7.72 5.95
C THR A 108 -3.83 8.45 5.03
N LEU A 109 -5.11 8.15 5.15
CA LEU A 109 -6.18 8.82 4.42
C LEU A 109 -7.23 9.41 5.37
N SER A 110 -7.82 10.52 5.00
CA SER A 110 -9.10 10.97 5.53
C SER A 110 -10.24 10.20 4.83
N ASP A 111 -11.45 10.23 5.45
CA ASP A 111 -12.65 9.62 4.85
C ASP A 111 -12.94 10.23 3.47
N GLN A 112 -12.80 11.55 3.33
CA GLN A 112 -12.99 12.23 2.05
C GLN A 112 -12.00 11.76 0.99
N GLN A 113 -10.71 11.59 1.34
CA GLN A 113 -9.68 11.11 0.42
C GLN A 113 -9.93 9.65 0.01
N ALA A 114 -10.31 8.77 0.95
CA ALA A 114 -10.68 7.39 0.66
C ALA A 114 -11.88 7.31 -0.30
N ASN A 115 -12.93 8.07 -0.03
CA ASN A 115 -14.11 8.13 -0.90
C ASN A 115 -13.79 8.67 -2.31
N ARG A 116 -12.92 9.67 -2.42
CA ARG A 116 -12.49 10.22 -3.72
C ARG A 116 -11.75 9.16 -4.55
N LEU A 117 -10.83 8.41 -3.93
CA LEU A 117 -10.10 7.32 -4.59
C LEU A 117 -11.03 6.17 -4.99
N ALA A 118 -12.00 5.82 -4.14
CA ALA A 118 -13.01 4.82 -4.46
C ALA A 118 -13.86 5.24 -5.68
N ASN A 119 -14.31 6.49 -5.72
CA ASN A 119 -15.08 7.05 -6.83
C ASN A 119 -14.27 7.10 -8.14
N ALA A 120 -12.95 7.27 -8.07
CA ALA A 120 -12.05 7.19 -9.21
C ALA A 120 -11.83 5.73 -9.68
N GLY A 121 -12.29 4.72 -8.93
CA GLY A 121 -12.20 3.31 -9.29
C GLY A 121 -10.99 2.59 -8.72
N LEU A 122 -10.39 3.06 -7.62
CA LEU A 122 -9.28 2.37 -6.95
C LEU A 122 -9.72 1.00 -6.43
N ASP A 123 -9.03 -0.06 -6.86
CA ASP A 123 -9.35 -1.43 -6.45
C ASP A 123 -8.76 -1.79 -5.09
N TYR A 124 -7.49 -1.44 -4.85
CA TYR A 124 -6.75 -1.81 -3.64
C TYR A 124 -6.06 -0.60 -3.02
N TYR A 125 -6.04 -0.56 -1.70
CA TYR A 125 -5.17 0.33 -0.95
C TYR A 125 -4.19 -0.49 -0.11
N ASN A 126 -2.89 -0.25 -0.32
CA ASN A 126 -1.85 -0.89 0.47
C ASN A 126 -1.51 -0.01 1.68
N HIS A 127 -1.70 -0.56 2.87
CA HIS A 127 -1.33 0.08 4.13
C HIS A 127 -0.95 -0.98 5.15
N ASN A 128 0.35 -1.32 5.18
CA ASN A 128 0.86 -2.41 5.99
C ASN A 128 0.83 -2.05 7.49
N LEU A 129 0.60 -3.05 8.34
CA LEU A 129 0.77 -2.93 9.79
C LEU A 129 2.24 -3.02 10.20
N ASP A 130 3.08 -3.55 9.32
CA ASP A 130 4.52 -3.75 9.41
C ASP A 130 4.94 -4.79 10.45
N THR A 131 4.40 -4.75 11.68
CA THR A 131 4.72 -5.68 12.76
C THR A 131 3.55 -5.77 13.77
N SER A 132 3.77 -6.41 14.93
CA SER A 132 2.78 -6.46 16.01
C SER A 132 2.55 -5.08 16.66
N PRO A 133 1.40 -4.86 17.32
CA PRO A 133 1.15 -3.65 18.11
C PRO A 133 2.22 -3.40 19.16
N GLU A 134 2.73 -4.46 19.80
CA GLU A 134 3.72 -4.40 20.89
C GLU A 134 5.10 -3.96 20.40
N PHE A 135 5.52 -4.41 19.21
CA PHE A 135 6.84 -4.11 18.66
C PHE A 135 6.85 -2.85 17.80
N TYR A 136 5.69 -2.36 17.37
CA TYR A 136 5.54 -1.25 16.41
C TYR A 136 6.29 0.02 16.84
N GLY A 137 6.17 0.42 18.10
CA GLY A 137 6.85 1.62 18.64
C GLY A 137 8.38 1.55 18.62
N SER A 138 8.96 0.35 18.49
CA SER A 138 10.40 0.15 18.29
C SER A 138 10.86 0.46 16.87
N ILE A 139 9.94 0.48 15.90
CA ILE A 139 10.23 0.63 14.47
C ILE A 139 9.79 1.99 13.94
N ILE A 140 8.65 2.52 14.42
CA ILE A 140 8.05 3.77 13.95
C ILE A 140 7.57 4.56 15.16
N THR A 141 7.96 5.83 15.25
CA THR A 141 7.54 6.72 16.36
C THR A 141 6.71 7.93 15.89
N THR A 142 6.73 8.25 14.61
CA THR A 142 6.06 9.42 14.01
C THR A 142 4.60 9.17 13.65
N ARG A 143 4.14 7.91 13.76
CA ARG A 143 2.78 7.46 13.51
C ARG A 143 2.43 6.35 14.50
N SER A 144 1.26 6.42 15.10
CA SER A 144 0.79 5.36 15.99
C SER A 144 0.29 4.13 15.20
N TYR A 145 0.23 2.98 15.87
CA TYR A 145 -0.37 1.77 15.30
C TYR A 145 -1.86 1.97 15.02
N GLN A 146 -2.56 2.71 15.90
CA GLN A 146 -3.97 3.01 15.73
C GLN A 146 -4.25 3.83 14.47
N GLU A 147 -3.41 4.83 14.12
CA GLU A 147 -3.56 5.58 12.87
C GLU A 147 -3.53 4.68 11.63
N ARG A 148 -2.82 3.55 11.69
CA ARG A 148 -2.83 2.55 10.59
C ARG A 148 -4.16 1.81 10.55
N LEU A 149 -4.66 1.36 11.70
CA LEU A 149 -5.95 0.68 11.79
C LEU A 149 -7.09 1.60 11.33
N ASP A 150 -7.12 2.85 11.80
CA ASP A 150 -8.11 3.85 11.38
C ASP A 150 -8.09 4.10 9.87
N THR A 151 -6.92 4.10 9.26
CA THR A 151 -6.79 4.25 7.80
C THR A 151 -7.37 3.04 7.07
N LEU A 152 -7.11 1.83 7.56
CA LEU A 152 -7.65 0.59 6.98
C LEU A 152 -9.17 0.52 7.10
N GLU A 153 -9.74 1.00 8.20
CA GLU A 153 -11.17 1.11 8.40
C GLU A 153 -11.80 2.05 7.37
N LYS A 154 -11.28 3.29 7.24
CA LYS A 154 -11.73 4.27 6.24
C LYS A 154 -11.68 3.74 4.81
N VAL A 155 -10.61 3.02 4.47
CA VAL A 155 -10.46 2.35 3.18
C VAL A 155 -11.57 1.32 2.95
N ARG A 156 -11.90 0.53 3.98
CA ARG A 156 -12.99 -0.45 3.96
C ARG A 156 -14.36 0.21 3.79
N ASP A 157 -14.61 1.25 4.55
CA ASP A 157 -15.89 1.98 4.54
C ASP A 157 -16.13 2.64 3.17
N ALA A 158 -15.05 3.06 2.49
CA ALA A 158 -15.11 3.55 1.11
C ALA A 158 -15.30 2.44 0.06
N GLY A 159 -15.32 1.16 0.46
CA GLY A 159 -15.51 0.03 -0.45
C GLY A 159 -14.25 -0.44 -1.18
N ILE A 160 -13.08 0.09 -0.83
CA ILE A 160 -11.80 -0.30 -1.42
C ILE A 160 -11.28 -1.59 -0.76
N LYS A 161 -10.70 -2.48 -1.53
CA LYS A 161 -10.05 -3.70 -1.03
C LYS A 161 -8.76 -3.35 -0.29
N VAL A 162 -8.47 -4.09 0.77
CA VAL A 162 -7.28 -3.87 1.61
C VAL A 162 -6.15 -4.82 1.23
N CYS A 163 -4.95 -4.24 1.07
CA CYS A 163 -3.69 -4.96 1.04
C CYS A 163 -2.92 -4.54 2.30
N SER A 164 -2.74 -5.46 3.25
CA SER A 164 -2.07 -5.15 4.53
C SER A 164 -1.33 -6.37 5.06
N GLY A 165 -0.06 -6.22 5.30
CA GLY A 165 0.83 -7.26 5.81
C GLY A 165 1.92 -6.70 6.69
N GLY A 166 3.07 -7.35 6.70
CA GLY A 166 4.19 -6.95 7.56
C GLY A 166 5.56 -7.36 7.05
N ILE A 167 6.56 -6.98 7.81
CA ILE A 167 7.97 -7.21 7.49
C ILE A 167 8.56 -8.09 8.59
N VAL A 168 9.24 -9.15 8.20
CA VAL A 168 9.99 -10.02 9.12
C VAL A 168 11.49 -9.70 9.04
N GLY A 169 12.19 -9.85 10.18
CA GLY A 169 13.63 -9.57 10.25
C GLY A 169 13.98 -8.14 10.71
N LEU A 170 13.02 -7.42 11.30
CA LEU A 170 13.22 -6.07 11.87
C LEU A 170 13.79 -6.11 13.31
N GLY A 171 14.05 -7.29 13.86
CA GLY A 171 14.42 -7.52 15.25
C GLY A 171 13.26 -7.98 16.15
N GLU A 172 12.12 -8.23 15.55
CA GLU A 172 10.92 -8.78 16.18
C GLU A 172 11.12 -10.23 16.61
N THR A 173 10.38 -10.66 17.62
CA THR A 173 10.34 -12.05 18.09
C THR A 173 9.28 -12.88 17.34
N VAL A 174 9.29 -14.21 17.54
CA VAL A 174 8.22 -15.09 17.05
C VAL A 174 6.86 -14.69 17.61
N ARG A 175 6.82 -14.19 18.85
CA ARG A 175 5.58 -13.69 19.47
C ARG A 175 5.03 -12.47 18.73
N ASP A 176 5.92 -11.56 18.31
CA ASP A 176 5.51 -10.38 17.53
C ASP A 176 4.96 -10.78 16.16
N ARG A 177 5.57 -11.76 15.49
CA ARG A 177 5.03 -12.31 14.23
C ARG A 177 3.64 -12.91 14.43
N ALA A 178 3.44 -13.67 15.49
CA ALA A 178 2.13 -14.22 15.86
C ALA A 178 1.13 -13.09 16.17
N GLY A 179 1.55 -12.03 16.87
CA GLY A 179 0.74 -10.84 17.16
C GLY A 179 0.25 -10.13 15.89
N LEU A 180 1.14 -9.93 14.91
CA LEU A 180 0.76 -9.37 13.61
C LEU A 180 -0.27 -10.25 12.88
N LEU A 181 -0.03 -11.56 12.80
CA LEU A 181 -0.97 -12.48 12.15
C LEU A 181 -2.31 -12.53 12.87
N THR A 182 -2.31 -12.50 14.20
CA THR A 182 -3.53 -12.43 15.01
C THR A 182 -4.30 -11.16 14.74
N GLN A 183 -3.61 -10.01 14.65
CA GLN A 183 -4.25 -8.74 14.32
C GLN A 183 -4.91 -8.78 12.93
N LEU A 184 -4.21 -9.28 11.92
CA LEU A 184 -4.75 -9.40 10.55
C LEU A 184 -5.94 -10.37 10.48
N ALA A 185 -5.88 -11.49 11.23
CA ALA A 185 -6.95 -12.49 11.25
C ALA A 185 -8.21 -12.02 11.99
N ASN A 186 -8.07 -11.08 12.94
CA ASN A 186 -9.17 -10.54 13.73
C ASN A 186 -9.79 -9.26 13.16
N PHE A 187 -9.42 -8.83 11.97
CA PHE A 187 -10.16 -7.78 11.29
C PHE A 187 -11.61 -8.24 11.04
N PRO A 188 -12.62 -7.35 11.15
CA PRO A 188 -14.00 -7.67 10.82
C PRO A 188 -14.18 -8.28 9.43
N LYS A 189 -13.33 -7.86 8.51
CA LYS A 189 -13.14 -8.47 7.19
C LYS A 189 -11.64 -8.60 6.92
N ALA A 190 -11.15 -9.81 6.71
CA ALA A 190 -9.75 -10.07 6.42
C ALA A 190 -9.25 -9.25 5.21
N PRO A 191 -7.97 -8.86 5.18
CA PRO A 191 -7.37 -8.26 3.99
C PRO A 191 -7.47 -9.20 2.79
N GLU A 192 -7.73 -8.65 1.60
CA GLU A 192 -7.74 -9.44 0.36
C GLU A 192 -6.32 -9.82 -0.10
N SER A 193 -5.30 -9.12 0.40
CA SER A 193 -3.89 -9.42 0.12
C SER A 193 -3.05 -9.15 1.36
N VAL A 194 -2.15 -10.08 1.67
CA VAL A 194 -1.24 -10.01 2.83
C VAL A 194 0.18 -10.21 2.33
N PRO A 195 0.92 -9.12 2.00
CA PRO A 195 2.33 -9.18 1.60
C PRO A 195 3.28 -9.40 2.77
#